data_ab87a54d782531ff90ade033c89b85dc
#
_entry.id   ab87a54d782531ff90ade033c89b85dc
#
_cell.length_a   1.000
_cell.length_b   1.000
_cell.length_c   1.000
_cell.angle_alpha   90.00
_cell.angle_beta   90.00
_cell.angle_gamma   90.00
#
_symmetry.space_group_name_H-M   'P 1'
#
loop_
_entity.id
_entity.type
_entity.pdbx_description
1 polymer ?
#
loop_
_entity_poly.entity_id
_entity_poly.type
_entity_poly.pdbx_seq_one_letter_code
_entity_poly.pdbx_strand_id
1 'polypeptide(L)'
;VKDGELKILVTPSKAFGKVIKMQLRAVREAHFLTFEDVDYKGDANMVGERNWSSLIDSQQYGGPLLYPKNNQLYNWSDANNTFLASELPNGWGDYQYWGGGHAISNYLDMDLTHGDFQHQLAVYYQDAKTGFGGHNGSKNFCVHYGYADNSGYANGPLPYIYFGDGVARVVDHMYVTMTTYLANCVANGNGLTAPAGKDDWVKLVAIGYDEDGKEVATRPEFYLVGAEGNILEWTKWDLSALGKVVKIDFNVTGSNDNGYGFSQPAYFAYDDVAVRF
;
A
#
# COMPACT_ATOMS: atom_id res chain seq x y z
N VAL A 1 -18.38 -16.45 6.70
CA VAL A 1 -19.20 -17.49 6.06
C VAL A 1 -19.31 -18.63 7.05
N LYS A 2 -20.52 -18.93 7.52
CA LYS A 2 -20.74 -20.14 8.30
C LYS A 2 -20.49 -21.33 7.38
N ASP A 3 -19.77 -22.32 7.85
CA ASP A 3 -19.63 -23.60 7.16
C ASP A 3 -21.04 -24.14 6.86
N GLY A 4 -21.34 -24.24 5.58
CA GLY A 4 -22.63 -24.67 5.07
C GLY A 4 -22.46 -25.81 4.07
N GLU A 5 -23.36 -26.76 4.09
CA GLU A 5 -23.40 -27.86 3.12
C GLU A 5 -23.96 -27.34 1.80
N LEU A 6 -23.20 -27.40 0.70
CA LEU A 6 -23.68 -27.13 -0.64
C LEU A 6 -24.23 -28.42 -1.26
N LYS A 7 -25.54 -28.52 -1.41
CA LYS A 7 -26.20 -29.63 -2.15
C LYS A 7 -26.43 -29.26 -3.59
N ILE A 8 -25.77 -29.96 -4.50
CA ILE A 8 -26.00 -29.82 -5.94
C ILE A 8 -26.85 -31.01 -6.39
N LEU A 9 -28.07 -30.72 -6.79
CA LEU A 9 -28.94 -31.73 -7.42
C LEU A 9 -28.73 -31.69 -8.93
N VAL A 10 -28.15 -32.76 -9.49
CA VAL A 10 -27.99 -32.91 -10.93
C VAL A 10 -29.07 -33.86 -11.43
N THR A 11 -30.03 -33.34 -12.21
CA THR A 11 -31.05 -34.14 -12.85
C THR A 11 -30.68 -34.35 -14.33
N PRO A 12 -30.19 -35.54 -14.72
CA PRO A 12 -29.83 -35.77 -16.11
C PRO A 12 -31.10 -35.86 -17.00
N SER A 13 -31.08 -35.15 -18.08
CA SER A 13 -32.21 -35.15 -19.07
C SER A 13 -32.22 -36.36 -20.02
N LYS A 14 -31.16 -37.17 -20.04
CA LYS A 14 -31.04 -38.44 -20.82
C LYS A 14 -30.08 -39.40 -20.14
N ALA A 15 -30.42 -40.71 -20.24
CA ALA A 15 -29.79 -41.81 -19.50
C ALA A 15 -28.44 -42.29 -20.04
N PHE A 16 -27.58 -41.45 -20.60
CA PHE A 16 -26.23 -41.82 -21.02
C PHE A 16 -25.21 -41.09 -20.22
N GLY A 17 -24.64 -41.80 -19.23
CA GLY A 17 -23.70 -41.26 -18.28
C GLY A 17 -22.36 -40.90 -18.88
N LYS A 18 -22.11 -39.61 -19.08
CA LYS A 18 -20.74 -39.06 -18.95
C LYS A 18 -20.54 -38.62 -17.49
N VAL A 19 -19.56 -39.17 -16.85
CA VAL A 19 -19.10 -38.63 -15.54
C VAL A 19 -18.52 -37.24 -15.78
N ILE A 20 -19.23 -36.22 -15.37
CA ILE A 20 -18.71 -34.86 -15.34
C ILE A 20 -18.03 -34.68 -14.01
N LYS A 21 -16.72 -34.62 -13.98
CA LYS A 21 -15.95 -34.19 -12.80
C LYS A 21 -16.10 -32.68 -12.68
N MET A 22 -16.90 -32.21 -11.73
CA MET A 22 -16.92 -30.79 -11.35
C MET A 22 -15.98 -30.57 -10.19
N GLN A 23 -15.02 -29.66 -10.38
CA GLN A 23 -14.19 -29.18 -9.28
C GLN A 23 -14.84 -27.91 -8.78
N LEU A 24 -15.51 -28.00 -7.64
CA LEU A 24 -16.07 -26.84 -6.94
C LEU A 24 -14.96 -26.17 -6.14
N ARG A 25 -14.68 -24.93 -6.48
CA ARG A 25 -13.82 -24.06 -5.69
C ARG A 25 -14.72 -23.06 -4.97
N ALA A 26 -14.71 -23.07 -3.64
CA ALA A 26 -15.32 -22.00 -2.87
C ALA A 26 -14.48 -20.74 -3.14
N VAL A 27 -15.02 -19.79 -3.85
CA VAL A 27 -14.43 -18.46 -3.96
C VAL A 27 -14.92 -17.69 -2.74
N ARG A 28 -14.04 -17.44 -1.77
CA ARG A 28 -14.33 -16.48 -0.71
C ARG A 28 -14.36 -15.10 -1.36
N GLU A 29 -15.43 -14.36 -1.14
CA GLU A 29 -15.50 -12.97 -1.55
C GLU A 29 -14.36 -12.19 -0.90
N ALA A 30 -13.63 -11.42 -1.68
CA ALA A 30 -12.64 -10.50 -1.17
C ALA A 30 -13.33 -9.21 -0.76
N HIS A 31 -12.96 -8.66 0.38
CA HIS A 31 -13.27 -7.28 0.74
C HIS A 31 -12.14 -6.40 0.22
N PHE A 32 -12.49 -5.26 -0.35
CA PHE A 32 -11.51 -4.31 -0.87
C PHE A 32 -11.43 -3.11 0.06
N LEU A 33 -10.23 -2.78 0.50
CA LEU A 33 -9.92 -1.50 1.09
C LEU A 33 -9.56 -0.55 -0.06
N THR A 34 -10.46 0.39 -0.34
CA THR A 34 -10.39 1.28 -1.50
C THR A 34 -9.89 2.67 -1.14
N PHE A 35 -9.70 2.95 0.14
CA PHE A 35 -9.38 4.27 0.69
C PHE A 35 -10.41 5.37 0.35
N GLU A 36 -11.54 5.02 -0.23
CA GLU A 36 -12.63 5.95 -0.48
C GLU A 36 -13.37 6.31 0.81
N ASP A 37 -14.01 7.46 0.83
CA ASP A 37 -14.66 7.99 2.04
C ASP A 37 -15.72 7.06 2.64
N VAL A 38 -16.28 6.15 1.85
CA VAL A 38 -17.22 5.12 2.31
C VAL A 38 -16.57 4.14 3.29
N ASP A 39 -15.26 3.93 3.19
CA ASP A 39 -14.48 3.05 4.06
C ASP A 39 -13.94 3.78 5.31
N TYR A 40 -14.15 5.09 5.38
CA TYR A 40 -13.61 5.90 6.48
C TYR A 40 -14.26 5.56 7.82
N LYS A 41 -13.42 5.32 8.80
CA LYS A 41 -13.79 5.26 10.20
C LYS A 41 -13.17 6.43 10.94
N GLY A 42 -14.01 7.36 11.38
CA GLY A 42 -13.58 8.53 12.12
C GLY A 42 -12.77 8.17 13.36
N ASP A 43 -11.70 8.91 13.61
CA ASP A 43 -10.92 8.84 14.84
C ASP A 43 -11.13 10.12 15.64
N ALA A 44 -11.72 10.00 16.83
CA ALA A 44 -11.98 11.11 17.73
C ALA A 44 -10.70 11.81 18.24
N ASN A 45 -9.54 11.16 18.10
CA ASN A 45 -8.25 11.73 18.47
C ASN A 45 -7.64 12.59 17.37
N MET A 46 -8.18 12.56 16.14
CA MET A 46 -7.68 13.35 15.04
C MET A 46 -7.98 14.85 15.21
N VAL A 47 -7.12 15.68 14.65
CA VAL A 47 -7.35 17.12 14.56
C VAL A 47 -8.44 17.39 13.53
N GLY A 48 -9.60 17.77 14.00
CA GLY A 48 -10.79 17.97 13.18
C GLY A 48 -11.45 16.66 12.75
N GLU A 49 -12.74 16.72 12.49
CA GLU A 49 -13.48 15.61 11.91
C GLU A 49 -13.43 15.71 10.39
N ARG A 50 -13.00 14.66 9.77
CA ARG A 50 -12.85 14.61 8.33
C ARG A 50 -13.16 13.21 7.81
N ASN A 51 -13.31 13.11 6.55
CA ASN A 51 -13.26 11.87 5.80
C ASN A 51 -11.86 11.71 5.18
N TRP A 52 -11.58 10.57 4.59
CA TRP A 52 -10.25 10.30 4.04
C TRP A 52 -9.86 11.28 2.93
N SER A 53 -10.81 11.76 2.13
CA SER A 53 -10.56 12.78 1.10
C SER A 53 -10.08 14.12 1.64
N SER A 54 -10.21 14.36 2.94
CA SER A 54 -9.87 15.65 3.57
C SER A 54 -8.92 15.51 4.77
N LEU A 55 -8.34 14.34 5.00
CA LEU A 55 -7.36 14.14 6.07
C LEU A 55 -6.07 14.91 5.81
N ILE A 56 -5.67 15.05 4.55
CA ILE A 56 -4.49 15.80 4.15
C ILE A 56 -4.92 17.16 3.64
N ASP A 57 -4.50 18.22 4.30
CA ASP A 57 -4.82 19.59 3.92
C ASP A 57 -3.72 20.29 3.12
N SER A 58 -2.57 19.65 2.97
CA SER A 58 -1.42 20.16 2.25
C SER A 58 -0.71 19.07 1.46
N GLN A 59 -0.62 19.25 0.15
CA GLN A 59 0.13 18.36 -0.73
C GLN A 59 1.62 18.31 -0.37
N GLN A 60 2.18 19.43 0.06
CA GLN A 60 3.62 19.55 0.32
C GLN A 60 4.06 18.79 1.57
N TYR A 61 3.34 18.92 2.66
CA TYR A 61 3.81 18.42 3.95
C TYR A 61 2.85 17.47 4.66
N GLY A 62 1.72 17.18 4.04
CA GLY A 62 0.65 16.42 4.66
C GLY A 62 -0.23 17.23 5.59
N GLY A 63 0.28 18.34 6.11
CA GLY A 63 -0.47 19.26 6.96
C GLY A 63 -0.91 18.71 8.32
N PRO A 64 -1.49 19.54 9.18
CA PRO A 64 -1.86 19.18 10.56
C PRO A 64 -3.03 18.21 10.67
N LEU A 65 -3.81 18.02 9.61
CA LEU A 65 -4.97 17.12 9.63
C LEU A 65 -4.58 15.64 9.69
N LEU A 66 -3.37 15.29 9.29
CA LEU A 66 -2.85 13.92 9.38
C LEU A 66 -2.57 13.47 10.81
N TYR A 67 -2.43 14.40 11.76
CA TYR A 67 -1.91 14.07 13.07
C TYR A 67 -2.99 14.10 14.15
N PRO A 68 -2.96 13.14 15.09
CA PRO A 68 -3.91 13.12 16.19
C PRO A 68 -3.68 14.27 17.17
N LYS A 69 -4.71 14.60 17.93
CA LYS A 69 -4.61 15.50 19.10
C LYS A 69 -3.65 14.91 20.13
N ASN A 70 -3.02 15.76 20.93
CA ASN A 70 -2.20 15.37 22.09
C ASN A 70 -0.95 14.56 21.75
N ASN A 71 -0.32 14.81 20.61
CA ASN A 71 0.94 14.20 20.24
C ASN A 71 0.91 12.65 20.20
N GLN A 72 -0.21 12.07 19.88
CA GLN A 72 -0.33 10.64 19.67
C GLN A 72 0.08 10.24 18.26
N LEU A 73 0.32 8.96 18.03
CA LEU A 73 0.56 8.43 16.70
C LEU A 73 -0.72 8.57 15.85
N TYR A 74 -0.53 8.87 14.57
CA TYR A 74 -1.61 8.81 13.61
C TYR A 74 -2.00 7.34 13.41
N ASN A 75 -3.29 7.07 13.52
CA ASN A 75 -3.83 5.74 13.31
C ASN A 75 -5.07 5.85 12.46
N TRP A 76 -5.12 5.11 11.36
CA TRP A 76 -6.30 5.00 10.53
C TRP A 76 -6.75 3.54 10.38
N SER A 77 -8.04 3.33 10.21
CA SER A 77 -8.63 2.02 9.95
C SER A 77 -9.85 2.15 9.06
N ASP A 78 -10.19 1.06 8.36
CA ASP A 78 -11.41 1.02 7.56
C ASP A 78 -12.67 0.87 8.41
N ALA A 79 -13.83 1.19 7.81
CA ALA A 79 -15.13 1.09 8.46
C ALA A 79 -15.71 -0.35 8.44
N ASN A 80 -15.15 -1.25 7.66
CA ASN A 80 -15.74 -2.55 7.33
C ASN A 80 -15.28 -3.70 8.23
N ASN A 81 -14.60 -3.41 9.35
CA ASN A 81 -13.98 -4.41 10.22
C ASN A 81 -12.98 -5.35 9.48
N THR A 82 -12.53 -4.97 8.32
CA THR A 82 -11.37 -5.56 7.68
C THR A 82 -10.12 -5.19 8.46
N PHE A 83 -10.18 -4.08 9.16
CA PHE A 83 -9.19 -3.61 10.12
C PHE A 83 -7.76 -3.63 9.62
N LEU A 84 -7.56 -3.28 8.37
CA LEU A 84 -6.26 -2.79 7.97
C LEU A 84 -6.11 -1.42 8.63
N ALA A 85 -5.10 -1.30 9.43
CA ALA A 85 -4.78 -0.09 10.17
C ALA A 85 -3.30 0.23 10.01
N SER A 86 -2.93 1.48 10.25
CA SER A 86 -1.55 1.92 10.23
C SER A 86 -1.30 2.91 11.35
N GLU A 87 -0.16 2.79 11.98
CA GLU A 87 0.35 3.77 12.93
C GLU A 87 1.47 4.56 12.29
N LEU A 88 1.37 5.88 12.32
CA LEU A 88 2.40 6.77 11.80
C LEU A 88 3.21 7.36 12.95
N PRO A 89 4.53 7.15 12.97
CA PRO A 89 5.37 7.84 13.91
C PRO A 89 5.39 9.34 13.58
N ASN A 90 5.45 10.15 14.62
CA ASN A 90 5.79 11.55 14.48
C ASN A 90 7.27 11.66 14.08
N GLY A 91 7.53 12.02 12.82
CA GLY A 91 8.86 11.94 12.25
C GLY A 91 9.89 12.91 12.85
N TRP A 92 9.48 14.09 13.36
CA TRP A 92 10.42 15.15 13.69
C TRP A 92 10.09 15.92 14.98
N GLY A 93 9.22 15.39 15.82
CA GLY A 93 8.77 16.10 17.03
C GLY A 93 7.84 17.28 16.76
N ASP A 94 7.49 17.50 15.50
CA ASP A 94 6.54 18.51 15.05
C ASP A 94 5.44 17.85 14.24
N TYR A 95 4.18 18.16 14.53
CA TYR A 95 3.00 17.57 13.91
C TYR A 95 2.51 18.37 12.69
N GLN A 96 3.39 19.14 12.06
CA GLN A 96 3.04 19.98 10.92
C GLN A 96 3.20 19.28 9.57
N TYR A 97 3.85 18.11 9.53
CA TYR A 97 4.05 17.37 8.29
C TYR A 97 4.18 15.86 8.53
N TRP A 98 3.93 15.11 7.46
CA TRP A 98 4.05 13.68 7.47
C TRP A 98 5.51 13.23 7.34
N GLY A 99 5.96 12.42 8.28
CA GLY A 99 7.35 11.96 8.38
C GLY A 99 7.58 10.50 7.98
N GLY A 100 6.56 9.79 7.51
CA GLY A 100 6.70 8.39 7.09
C GLY A 100 5.54 7.49 7.49
N GLY A 101 5.62 6.21 7.16
CA GLY A 101 4.56 5.24 7.36
C GLY A 101 3.56 5.18 6.21
N HIS A 102 2.27 5.14 6.49
CA HIS A 102 1.20 5.04 5.50
C HIS A 102 0.23 6.21 5.63
N ALA A 103 0.06 6.98 4.58
CA ALA A 103 -0.84 8.13 4.55
C ALA A 103 -1.82 8.04 3.39
N ILE A 104 -3.11 8.30 3.66
CA ILE A 104 -4.11 8.37 2.62
C ILE A 104 -4.00 9.72 1.92
N SER A 105 -3.97 9.71 0.60
CA SER A 105 -3.82 10.86 -0.27
C SER A 105 -4.80 10.83 -1.43
N ASN A 106 -4.97 11.97 -2.08
CA ASN A 106 -5.69 12.13 -3.35
C ASN A 106 -4.98 13.13 -4.28
N TYR A 107 -3.71 13.35 -4.04
CA TYR A 107 -2.91 14.28 -4.84
C TYR A 107 -2.30 13.59 -6.04
N LEU A 108 -2.32 14.27 -7.16
CA LEU A 108 -1.61 13.86 -8.36
C LEU A 108 -0.69 14.99 -8.83
N ASP A 109 0.44 14.62 -9.40
CA ASP A 109 1.38 15.55 -9.97
C ASP A 109 2.05 14.90 -11.18
N MET A 110 1.76 15.43 -12.37
CA MET A 110 2.26 14.93 -13.63
C MET A 110 3.53 15.66 -14.11
N ASP A 111 4.20 16.37 -13.21
CA ASP A 111 5.44 17.09 -13.51
C ASP A 111 6.67 16.36 -12.94
N LEU A 112 7.41 15.67 -13.80
CA LEU A 112 8.65 14.99 -13.43
C LEU A 112 9.82 15.91 -13.05
N THR A 113 9.65 17.22 -13.02
CA THR A 113 10.65 18.14 -12.45
C THR A 113 10.50 18.31 -10.94
N HIS A 114 9.43 17.80 -10.35
CA HIS A 114 9.14 17.84 -8.91
C HIS A 114 9.78 16.65 -8.16
N GLY A 115 11.10 16.70 -7.98
CA GLY A 115 11.91 15.66 -7.35
C GLY A 115 12.27 15.93 -5.91
N ASP A 116 11.31 16.29 -5.08
CA ASP A 116 11.52 16.59 -3.67
C ASP A 116 10.39 16.07 -2.77
N PHE A 117 10.63 16.10 -1.45
CA PHE A 117 9.66 15.64 -0.46
C PHE A 117 8.37 16.48 -0.38
N GLN A 118 8.32 17.65 -1.00
CA GLN A 118 7.08 18.44 -1.07
C GLN A 118 6.03 17.79 -1.98
N HIS A 119 6.46 16.88 -2.85
CA HIS A 119 5.61 16.11 -3.75
C HIS A 119 5.50 14.62 -3.35
N GLN A 120 5.87 14.31 -2.11
CA GLN A 120 5.91 12.94 -1.59
C GLN A 120 4.55 12.23 -1.57
N LEU A 121 3.45 12.97 -1.49
CA LEU A 121 2.09 12.42 -1.39
C LEU A 121 1.37 12.35 -2.74
N ALA A 122 2.02 12.73 -3.84
CA ALA A 122 1.44 12.70 -5.17
C ALA A 122 1.85 11.46 -5.95
N VAL A 123 0.95 11.00 -6.82
CA VAL A 123 1.23 9.95 -7.81
C VAL A 123 1.42 10.56 -9.21
N TYR A 124 2.29 9.93 -10.01
CA TYR A 124 2.45 10.24 -11.42
C TYR A 124 1.50 9.37 -12.25
N TYR A 125 0.21 9.55 -12.01
CA TYR A 125 -0.86 8.85 -12.71
C TYR A 125 -2.13 9.69 -12.67
N GLN A 126 -2.88 9.71 -13.78
CA GLN A 126 -4.18 10.33 -13.85
C GLN A 126 -5.11 9.50 -14.74
N ASP A 127 -6.24 9.07 -14.19
CA ASP A 127 -7.28 8.42 -14.99
C ASP A 127 -7.93 9.42 -15.96
N ALA A 128 -7.96 9.08 -17.24
CA ALA A 128 -8.43 9.96 -18.30
C ALA A 128 -9.94 10.30 -18.24
N LYS A 129 -10.74 9.48 -17.55
CA LYS A 129 -12.19 9.68 -17.46
C LYS A 129 -12.58 10.49 -16.23
N THR A 130 -11.97 10.19 -15.09
CA THR A 130 -12.32 10.81 -13.81
C THR A 130 -11.43 12.00 -13.48
N GLY A 131 -10.20 12.03 -14.01
CA GLY A 131 -9.20 13.01 -13.67
C GLY A 131 -8.54 12.78 -12.31
N PHE A 132 -8.84 11.67 -11.62
CA PHE A 132 -8.28 11.31 -10.32
C PHE A 132 -7.04 10.44 -10.44
N GLY A 133 -6.26 10.36 -9.34
CA GLY A 133 -5.00 9.62 -9.30
C GLY A 133 -5.10 8.17 -8.81
N GLY A 134 -6.21 7.73 -8.24
CA GLY A 134 -6.38 6.39 -7.70
C GLY A 134 -6.62 5.31 -8.74
N HIS A 135 -6.48 4.05 -8.35
CA HIS A 135 -6.71 2.90 -9.22
C HIS A 135 -8.15 2.87 -9.73
N ASN A 136 -8.35 2.48 -11.00
CA ASN A 136 -9.66 2.48 -11.68
C ASN A 136 -10.40 3.82 -11.66
N GLY A 137 -9.67 4.95 -11.49
CA GLY A 137 -10.24 6.28 -11.43
C GLY A 137 -10.91 6.60 -10.10
N SER A 138 -10.57 5.90 -9.04
CA SER A 138 -10.89 6.25 -7.65
C SER A 138 -10.23 7.56 -7.25
N LYS A 139 -10.75 8.19 -6.22
CA LYS A 139 -10.22 9.48 -5.78
C LYS A 139 -9.01 9.32 -4.87
N ASN A 140 -9.12 8.43 -3.89
CA ASN A 140 -8.12 8.25 -2.84
C ASN A 140 -7.25 7.02 -3.09
N PHE A 141 -6.07 7.03 -2.49
CA PHE A 141 -5.10 5.94 -2.43
C PHE A 141 -4.26 6.10 -1.19
N CYS A 142 -3.41 5.14 -0.87
CA CYS A 142 -2.47 5.25 0.23
C CYS A 142 -1.03 5.39 -0.28
N VAL A 143 -0.24 6.22 0.38
CA VAL A 143 1.20 6.39 0.12
C VAL A 143 2.00 5.81 1.27
N HIS A 144 2.98 4.99 0.94
CA HIS A 144 3.98 4.45 1.86
C HIS A 144 5.28 5.24 1.76
N TYR A 145 5.90 5.51 2.92
CA TYR A 145 7.30 5.92 3.02
C TYR A 145 7.98 5.21 4.17
N GLY A 146 9.08 4.57 3.89
CA GLY A 146 9.95 3.96 4.87
C GLY A 146 10.71 2.75 4.31
N TYR A 147 11.92 2.54 4.85
CA TYR A 147 12.78 1.45 4.44
C TYR A 147 13.79 1.09 5.52
N ALA A 148 14.37 -0.09 5.38
CA ALA A 148 15.56 -0.51 6.11
C ALA A 148 16.53 -1.16 5.13
N ASP A 149 17.81 -0.94 5.34
CA ASP A 149 18.88 -1.54 4.56
C ASP A 149 20.05 -1.98 5.43
N ASN A 150 21.11 -2.52 4.82
CA ASN A 150 22.29 -3.01 5.53
C ASN A 150 23.39 -1.96 5.71
N SER A 151 23.13 -0.70 5.38
CA SER A 151 24.11 0.38 5.50
C SER A 151 24.45 0.75 6.95
N GLY A 152 23.54 0.45 7.88
CA GLY A 152 23.60 0.89 9.26
C GLY A 152 23.00 2.26 9.51
N TYR A 153 22.62 2.99 8.46
CA TYR A 153 21.97 4.30 8.54
C TYR A 153 20.43 4.19 8.54
N ALA A 154 19.88 3.18 7.87
CA ALA A 154 18.45 2.90 7.79
C ALA A 154 18.14 1.53 8.40
N ASN A 155 18.07 1.46 9.71
CA ASN A 155 17.88 0.23 10.50
C ASN A 155 16.71 0.31 11.48
N GLY A 156 15.83 1.30 11.32
CA GLY A 156 14.62 1.44 12.11
C GLY A 156 13.55 0.39 11.78
N PRO A 157 12.47 0.33 12.57
CA PRO A 157 11.33 -0.53 12.26
C PRO A 157 10.71 -0.12 10.92
N LEU A 158 10.28 -1.12 10.15
CA LEU A 158 9.57 -0.89 8.90
C LEU A 158 8.14 -0.41 9.17
N PRO A 159 7.60 0.47 8.33
CA PRO A 159 6.18 0.78 8.35
C PRO A 159 5.35 -0.46 8.00
N TYR A 160 4.20 -0.58 8.65
CA TYR A 160 3.34 -1.76 8.54
C TYR A 160 1.86 -1.43 8.48
N ILE A 161 1.11 -2.37 7.97
CA ILE A 161 -0.35 -2.45 8.12
C ILE A 161 -0.70 -3.72 8.90
N TYR A 162 -1.82 -3.70 9.61
CA TYR A 162 -2.21 -4.83 10.46
C TYR A 162 -3.73 -4.95 10.61
N PHE A 163 -4.19 -6.13 11.02
CA PHE A 163 -5.58 -6.34 11.39
C PHE A 163 -5.78 -6.05 12.87
N GLY A 164 -6.51 -4.97 13.17
CA GLY A 164 -6.66 -4.43 14.52
C GLY A 164 -7.36 -5.37 15.52
N ASP A 165 -8.09 -6.38 15.02
CA ASP A 165 -8.73 -7.41 15.84
C ASP A 165 -7.83 -8.64 16.10
N GLY A 166 -6.61 -8.65 15.58
CA GLY A 166 -5.64 -9.73 15.75
C GLY A 166 -5.99 -11.03 15.01
N VAL A 167 -6.99 -11.02 14.13
CA VAL A 167 -7.39 -12.21 13.38
C VAL A 167 -6.63 -12.29 12.05
N ALA A 168 -5.93 -13.39 11.83
CA ALA A 168 -5.15 -13.57 10.61
C ALA A 168 -6.04 -13.75 9.36
N ARG A 169 -5.71 -13.01 8.31
CA ARG A 169 -6.42 -13.02 7.02
C ARG A 169 -5.44 -13.15 5.86
N VAL A 170 -5.95 -13.49 4.70
CA VAL A 170 -5.16 -13.49 3.47
C VAL A 170 -5.33 -12.15 2.79
N VAL A 171 -4.23 -11.39 2.68
CA VAL A 171 -4.16 -10.28 1.73
C VAL A 171 -3.82 -10.86 0.38
N ASP A 172 -4.79 -10.85 -0.54
CA ASP A 172 -4.65 -11.51 -1.85
C ASP A 172 -3.77 -10.69 -2.78
N HIS A 173 -4.04 -9.40 -2.88
CA HIS A 173 -3.29 -8.48 -3.71
C HIS A 173 -3.59 -7.02 -3.33
N MET A 174 -2.79 -6.13 -3.87
CA MET A 174 -3.07 -4.70 -3.97
C MET A 174 -2.61 -4.19 -5.34
N TYR A 175 -3.02 -2.98 -5.70
CA TYR A 175 -2.46 -2.29 -6.85
C TYR A 175 -1.42 -1.28 -6.36
N VAL A 176 -0.31 -1.18 -7.07
CA VAL A 176 0.81 -0.30 -6.70
C VAL A 176 1.27 0.52 -7.89
N THR A 177 1.79 1.71 -7.61
CA THR A 177 2.44 2.57 -8.59
C THR A 177 3.50 3.45 -7.93
N MET A 178 4.31 4.13 -8.73
CA MET A 178 5.31 5.07 -8.23
C MET A 178 4.66 6.38 -7.81
N THR A 179 5.19 6.98 -6.73
CA THR A 179 4.92 8.39 -6.44
C THR A 179 5.64 9.29 -7.44
N THR A 180 5.16 10.52 -7.63
CA THR A 180 5.83 11.52 -8.49
C THR A 180 7.26 11.79 -8.01
N TYR A 181 7.49 11.82 -6.70
CA TYR A 181 8.83 12.01 -6.14
C TYR A 181 9.79 10.89 -6.56
N LEU A 182 9.39 9.61 -6.41
CA LEU A 182 10.23 8.49 -6.86
C LEU A 182 10.40 8.52 -8.38
N ALA A 183 9.33 8.72 -9.14
CA ALA A 183 9.39 8.75 -10.61
C ALA A 183 10.34 9.84 -11.13
N ASN A 184 10.32 11.03 -10.53
CA ASN A 184 11.26 12.10 -10.87
C ASN A 184 12.71 11.71 -10.57
N CYS A 185 12.99 11.21 -9.34
CA CYS A 185 14.36 10.89 -8.95
C CYS A 185 14.93 9.74 -9.77
N VAL A 186 14.10 8.77 -10.16
CA VAL A 186 14.50 7.71 -11.10
C VAL A 186 14.88 8.29 -12.46
N ALA A 187 14.12 9.26 -12.97
CA ALA A 187 14.36 9.86 -14.28
C ALA A 187 15.53 10.86 -14.30
N ASN A 188 15.61 11.69 -13.29
CA ASN A 188 16.47 12.89 -13.31
C ASN A 188 17.54 12.89 -12.22
N GLY A 189 17.41 12.04 -11.20
CA GLY A 189 18.19 12.16 -9.97
C GLY A 189 17.82 13.42 -9.17
N ASN A 190 18.53 13.59 -8.07
CA ASN A 190 18.51 14.81 -7.27
C ASN A 190 19.86 14.98 -6.56
N GLY A 191 19.99 15.90 -5.61
CA GLY A 191 21.24 16.12 -4.88
C GLY A 191 21.70 14.93 -4.00
N LEU A 192 20.84 13.92 -3.78
CA LEU A 192 21.10 12.76 -2.93
C LEU A 192 21.28 11.47 -3.72
N THR A 193 20.68 11.36 -4.90
CA THR A 193 20.71 10.17 -5.75
C THR A 193 20.96 10.54 -7.20
N ALA A 194 21.70 9.68 -7.92
CA ALA A 194 21.82 9.76 -9.37
C ALA A 194 20.53 9.26 -10.06
N PRO A 195 20.27 9.67 -11.32
CA PRO A 195 19.25 9.02 -12.14
C PRO A 195 19.49 7.51 -12.21
N ALA A 196 18.42 6.73 -12.25
CA ALA A 196 18.56 5.28 -12.41
C ALA A 196 19.12 4.93 -13.80
N GLY A 197 20.17 4.12 -13.85
CA GLY A 197 20.71 3.54 -15.06
C GLY A 197 19.88 2.32 -15.52
N LYS A 198 20.24 1.78 -16.68
CA LYS A 198 19.51 0.64 -17.29
C LYS A 198 19.50 -0.65 -16.47
N ASP A 199 20.49 -0.85 -15.61
CA ASP A 199 20.65 -2.03 -14.76
C ASP A 199 20.21 -1.77 -13.31
N ASP A 200 19.77 -0.54 -13.02
CA ASP A 200 19.27 -0.18 -11.70
C ASP A 200 17.84 -0.70 -11.48
N TRP A 201 17.53 -0.91 -10.22
CA TRP A 201 16.23 -1.40 -9.82
C TRP A 201 15.79 -0.80 -8.48
N VAL A 202 14.47 -0.71 -8.33
CA VAL A 202 13.80 -0.41 -7.07
C VAL A 202 12.68 -1.43 -6.90
N LYS A 203 12.61 -2.10 -5.75
CA LYS A 203 11.58 -3.08 -5.46
C LYS A 203 10.95 -2.91 -4.10
N LEU A 204 9.72 -3.37 -4.02
CA LEU A 204 8.94 -3.53 -2.81
C LEU A 204 9.14 -4.96 -2.28
N VAL A 205 9.15 -5.11 -0.96
CA VAL A 205 9.19 -6.40 -0.27
C VAL A 205 8.13 -6.39 0.81
N ALA A 206 7.22 -7.37 0.79
CA ALA A 206 6.23 -7.57 1.85
C ALA A 206 6.68 -8.67 2.80
N ILE A 207 6.64 -8.41 4.10
CA ILE A 207 7.06 -9.31 5.17
C ILE A 207 5.86 -9.55 6.09
N GLY A 208 5.26 -10.72 5.99
CA GLY A 208 4.07 -11.08 6.76
C GLY A 208 4.39 -11.70 8.12
N TYR A 209 3.48 -11.51 9.06
CA TYR A 209 3.55 -12.10 10.40
C TYR A 209 2.25 -12.82 10.75
N ASP A 210 2.35 -14.03 11.29
CA ASP A 210 1.23 -14.83 11.74
C ASP A 210 0.68 -14.40 13.12
N GLU A 211 -0.33 -15.10 13.62
CA GLU A 211 -0.99 -14.83 14.92
C GLU A 211 -0.04 -14.95 16.12
N ASP A 212 1.05 -15.69 15.99
CA ASP A 212 2.09 -15.83 17.02
C ASP A 212 3.17 -14.74 16.90
N GLY A 213 3.03 -13.81 15.95
CA GLY A 213 4.01 -12.77 15.67
C GLY A 213 5.26 -13.28 14.96
N LYS A 214 5.22 -14.50 14.41
CA LYS A 214 6.32 -15.10 13.69
C LYS A 214 6.24 -14.72 12.21
N GLU A 215 7.38 -14.37 11.64
CA GLU A 215 7.49 -14.11 10.22
C GLU A 215 7.14 -15.36 9.39
N VAL A 216 6.31 -15.18 8.36
CA VAL A 216 5.98 -16.23 7.39
C VAL A 216 7.15 -16.46 6.41
N ALA A 217 7.23 -17.67 5.85
CA ALA A 217 8.40 -18.07 5.08
C ALA A 217 8.59 -17.33 3.74
N THR A 218 7.50 -16.76 3.19
CA THR A 218 7.50 -16.14 1.86
C THR A 218 7.50 -14.64 1.98
N ARG A 219 8.34 -13.97 1.19
CA ARG A 219 8.39 -12.51 1.05
C ARG A 219 8.10 -12.13 -0.40
N PRO A 220 6.85 -11.84 -0.77
CA PRO A 220 6.53 -11.35 -2.11
C PRO A 220 7.30 -10.08 -2.44
N GLU A 221 7.83 -10.01 -3.63
CA GLU A 221 8.56 -8.86 -4.16
C GLU A 221 7.84 -8.27 -5.37
N PHE A 222 8.00 -6.98 -5.59
CA PHE A 222 7.46 -6.29 -6.76
C PHE A 222 8.43 -5.21 -7.23
N TYR A 223 8.83 -5.26 -8.49
CA TYR A 223 9.76 -4.27 -9.06
C TYR A 223 9.00 -3.04 -9.56
N LEU A 224 9.25 -1.88 -8.95
CA LEU A 224 8.79 -0.57 -9.44
C LEU A 224 9.66 -0.06 -10.58
N VAL A 225 10.97 -0.35 -10.51
CA VAL A 225 11.98 -0.03 -11.51
C VAL A 225 12.77 -1.29 -11.79
N GLY A 226 13.02 -1.60 -13.04
CA GLY A 226 13.78 -2.79 -13.41
C GLY A 226 13.87 -2.98 -14.92
N ALA A 227 14.28 -4.17 -15.35
CA ALA A 227 14.50 -4.50 -16.75
C ALA A 227 13.25 -4.33 -17.65
N GLU A 228 12.05 -4.44 -17.06
CA GLU A 228 10.77 -4.28 -17.77
C GLU A 228 10.29 -2.82 -17.82
N GLY A 229 11.05 -1.89 -17.25
CA GLY A 229 10.76 -0.47 -17.20
C GLY A 229 10.28 0.02 -15.84
N ASN A 230 9.71 1.22 -15.84
CA ASN A 230 9.20 1.92 -14.65
C ASN A 230 7.69 1.74 -14.54
N ILE A 231 7.20 1.44 -13.35
CA ILE A 231 5.78 1.25 -13.08
C ILE A 231 5.13 2.60 -12.78
N LEU A 232 4.59 3.23 -13.82
CA LEU A 232 3.86 4.51 -13.73
C LEU A 232 2.34 4.33 -13.77
N GLU A 233 1.87 3.13 -14.12
CA GLU A 233 0.47 2.73 -14.13
C GLU A 233 0.18 1.84 -12.92
N TRP A 234 -1.05 1.89 -12.40
CA TRP A 234 -1.47 0.98 -11.33
C TRP A 234 -1.34 -0.47 -11.76
N THR A 235 -0.47 -1.20 -11.10
CA THR A 235 -0.13 -2.59 -11.44
C THR A 235 -0.40 -3.51 -10.26
N LYS A 236 -1.00 -4.64 -10.53
CA LYS A 236 -1.36 -5.63 -9.50
C LYS A 236 -0.11 -6.27 -8.89
N TRP A 237 0.01 -6.22 -7.56
CA TRP A 237 0.99 -6.95 -6.77
C TRP A 237 0.29 -8.09 -6.03
N ASP A 238 0.63 -9.33 -6.38
CA ASP A 238 0.11 -10.54 -5.73
C ASP A 238 0.80 -10.74 -4.37
N LEU A 239 0.01 -10.76 -3.30
CA LEU A 239 0.45 -10.98 -1.92
C LEU A 239 -0.06 -12.31 -1.35
N SER A 240 -0.81 -13.09 -2.13
CA SER A 240 -1.47 -14.32 -1.66
C SER A 240 -0.49 -15.37 -1.12
N ALA A 241 0.76 -15.33 -1.55
CA ALA A 241 1.82 -16.22 -1.06
C ALA A 241 2.24 -15.97 0.40
N LEU A 242 1.86 -14.84 1.00
CA LEU A 242 2.01 -14.62 2.44
C LEU A 242 1.15 -15.59 3.27
N GLY A 243 0.06 -16.12 2.69
CA GLY A 243 -0.90 -16.89 3.44
C GLY A 243 -1.70 -16.03 4.43
N LYS A 244 -2.05 -16.61 5.58
CA LYS A 244 -2.75 -15.87 6.63
C LYS A 244 -1.77 -15.11 7.51
N VAL A 245 -1.97 -13.80 7.62
CA VAL A 245 -1.13 -12.89 8.41
C VAL A 245 -1.99 -11.95 9.25
N VAL A 246 -1.46 -11.50 10.37
CA VAL A 246 -2.06 -10.44 11.20
C VAL A 246 -1.44 -9.08 10.91
N LYS A 247 -0.22 -9.06 10.34
CA LYS A 247 0.56 -7.85 10.08
C LYS A 247 1.42 -8.05 8.83
N ILE A 248 1.63 -6.98 8.07
CA ILE A 248 2.56 -6.92 6.95
C ILE A 248 3.43 -5.69 7.10
N ASP A 249 4.74 -5.89 7.21
CA ASP A 249 5.73 -4.83 7.07
C ASP A 249 6.07 -4.65 5.58
N PHE A 250 6.30 -3.42 5.15
CA PHE A 250 6.74 -3.13 3.80
C PHE A 250 8.13 -2.50 3.83
N ASN A 251 9.00 -3.00 2.95
CA ASN A 251 10.30 -2.42 2.70
C ASN A 251 10.43 -1.98 1.24
N VAL A 252 11.09 -0.86 1.02
CA VAL A 252 11.50 -0.40 -0.31
C VAL A 252 13.02 -0.48 -0.36
N THR A 253 13.55 -1.13 -1.39
CA THR A 253 15.00 -1.29 -1.56
C THR A 253 15.39 -1.17 -3.04
N GLY A 254 16.64 -0.91 -3.32
CA GLY A 254 17.12 -0.71 -4.69
C GLY A 254 18.63 -0.80 -4.81
N SER A 255 19.10 -0.68 -6.04
CA SER A 255 20.52 -0.76 -6.41
C SER A 255 21.28 0.54 -6.21
N ASN A 256 20.59 1.69 -6.28
CA ASN A 256 21.26 2.99 -6.13
C ASN A 256 21.74 3.20 -4.70
N ASP A 257 23.04 3.49 -4.55
CA ASP A 257 23.70 3.73 -3.28
C ASP A 257 24.59 4.98 -3.42
N ASN A 258 24.51 5.89 -2.47
CA ASN A 258 25.31 7.13 -2.44
C ASN A 258 26.46 7.08 -1.42
N GLY A 259 26.78 5.89 -0.91
CA GLY A 259 27.79 5.68 0.15
C GLY A 259 27.18 5.66 1.55
N TYR A 260 25.86 5.92 1.67
CA TYR A 260 25.10 5.86 2.93
C TYR A 260 23.94 4.86 2.86
N GLY A 261 23.93 4.00 1.84
CA GLY A 261 22.91 3.01 1.59
C GLY A 261 21.95 3.39 0.45
N PHE A 262 20.77 2.77 0.43
CA PHE A 262 19.77 2.99 -0.60
C PHE A 262 19.39 4.47 -0.70
N SER A 263 19.54 5.05 -1.90
CA SER A 263 19.49 6.50 -2.08
C SER A 263 18.29 7.01 -2.88
N GLN A 264 17.55 6.14 -3.59
CA GLN A 264 16.29 6.54 -4.23
C GLN A 264 15.20 6.78 -3.18
N PRO A 265 14.20 7.65 -3.42
CA PRO A 265 13.10 7.85 -2.50
C PRO A 265 12.34 6.54 -2.21
N ALA A 266 12.25 6.14 -0.94
CA ALA A 266 11.66 4.88 -0.50
C ALA A 266 10.13 4.97 -0.41
N TYR A 267 9.48 5.36 -1.51
CA TYR A 267 8.04 5.60 -1.60
C TYR A 267 7.38 4.70 -2.62
N PHE A 268 6.14 4.32 -2.34
CA PHE A 268 5.20 3.81 -3.34
C PHE A 268 3.77 4.20 -2.96
N ALA A 269 2.88 4.21 -3.92
CA ALA A 269 1.46 4.33 -3.67
C ALA A 269 0.77 2.97 -3.86
N TYR A 270 -0.27 2.70 -3.07
CA TYR A 270 -1.07 1.48 -3.20
C TYR A 270 -2.55 1.75 -3.02
N ASP A 271 -3.38 0.90 -3.63
CA ASP A 271 -4.83 1.03 -3.65
C ASP A 271 -5.51 -0.34 -3.80
N ASP A 272 -6.81 -0.40 -3.61
CA ASP A 272 -7.65 -1.60 -3.79
C ASP A 272 -7.04 -2.86 -3.14
N VAL A 273 -6.78 -2.80 -1.83
CA VAL A 273 -6.23 -3.93 -1.08
C VAL A 273 -7.29 -5.01 -0.90
N ALA A 274 -7.11 -6.14 -1.53
CA ALA A 274 -8.05 -7.27 -1.49
C ALA A 274 -7.77 -8.20 -0.30
N VAL A 275 -8.71 -8.30 0.62
CA VAL A 275 -8.61 -9.12 1.82
C VAL A 275 -9.65 -10.25 1.78
N ARG A 276 -9.23 -11.49 2.07
CA ARG A 276 -10.10 -12.67 2.20
C ARG A 276 -10.16 -13.12 3.65
N PHE A 277 -11.36 -13.43 4.09
CA PHE A 277 -11.66 -13.91 5.45
C PHE A 277 -11.61 -15.43 5.56
#